data_969b53ec6eb34baa206dae3907539053
#
_entry.id   969b53ec6eb34baa206dae3907539053
#
_cell.length_a   1.000
_cell.length_b   1.000
_cell.length_c   1.000
_cell.angle_alpha   90.00
_cell.angle_beta   90.00
_cell.angle_gamma   90.00
#
_symmetry.space_group_name_H-M   'P 1'
#
loop_
_entity.id
_entity.type
_entity.pdbx_description
1 polymer ?
#
loop_
_entity_poly.entity_id
_entity_poly.type
_entity_poly.pdbx_seq_one_letter_code
_entity_poly.pdbx_strand_id
1 'polypeptide(L)'
;MSFKLPNNPTEFVDFVNKNKQINIDKKILDKLAKDRRVVEKALNSEEPVYGLNTGLGGNLAHRLDISEITDFQIKQIKGRAVATGKTLDENVCRGLLLSRIVSASKG
;
A
#
# COMPACT_ATOMS: atom_id res chain seq x y z
N MET A 1 -16.07 0.74 19.29
CA MET A 1 -16.65 1.63 18.24
C MET A 1 -15.88 1.38 16.94
N SER A 2 -16.56 0.95 15.89
CA SER A 2 -15.96 0.81 14.56
C SER A 2 -15.96 2.18 13.88
N PHE A 3 -14.80 2.73 13.56
CA PHE A 3 -14.70 3.99 12.82
C PHE A 3 -14.52 3.67 11.35
N LYS A 4 -15.35 4.27 10.51
CA LYS A 4 -15.16 4.25 9.04
C LYS A 4 -13.90 5.05 8.71
N LEU A 5 -13.27 4.70 7.59
CA LEU A 5 -12.17 5.50 7.06
C LEU A 5 -12.63 6.94 6.80
N PRO A 6 -11.76 7.95 7.03
CA PRO A 6 -12.12 9.34 6.81
C PRO A 6 -12.40 9.61 5.33
N ASN A 7 -13.46 10.36 5.04
CA ASN A 7 -13.88 10.71 3.68
C ASN A 7 -13.55 12.15 3.28
N ASN A 8 -13.09 12.95 4.22
CA ASN A 8 -12.75 14.35 3.99
C ASN A 8 -11.59 14.79 4.90
N PRO A 9 -10.93 15.93 4.61
CA PRO A 9 -9.79 16.41 5.38
C PRO A 9 -10.08 16.62 6.87
N THR A 10 -11.26 17.10 7.22
CA THR A 10 -11.64 17.36 8.61
C THR A 10 -11.71 16.06 9.41
N GLU A 11 -12.38 15.05 8.87
CA GLU A 11 -12.43 13.72 9.49
C GLU A 11 -11.03 13.09 9.60
N PHE A 12 -10.17 13.33 8.59
CA PHE A 12 -8.79 12.83 8.60
C PHE A 12 -8.01 13.43 9.77
N VAL A 13 -8.03 14.75 9.92
CA VAL A 13 -7.36 15.45 11.03
C VAL A 13 -7.91 14.99 12.39
N ASP A 14 -9.21 14.83 12.48
CA ASP A 14 -9.88 14.34 13.69
C ASP A 14 -9.43 12.91 14.07
N PHE A 15 -9.25 12.05 13.08
CA PHE A 15 -8.73 10.70 13.24
C PHE A 15 -7.32 10.69 13.81
N VAL A 16 -6.44 11.50 13.24
CA VAL A 16 -5.05 11.62 13.68
C VAL A 16 -4.95 12.11 15.10
N ASN A 17 -5.66 13.22 15.42
CA ASN A 17 -5.56 13.90 16.72
C ASN A 17 -6.22 13.12 17.86
N LYS A 18 -7.29 12.38 17.61
CA LYS A 18 -8.03 11.64 18.63
C LYS A 18 -7.55 10.20 18.86
N ASN A 19 -6.45 9.80 18.22
CA ASN A 19 -5.90 8.45 18.34
C ASN A 19 -6.94 7.33 18.14
N LYS A 20 -7.81 7.50 17.15
CA LYS A 20 -8.89 6.56 16.87
C LYS A 20 -8.34 5.26 16.29
N GLN A 21 -8.86 4.14 16.77
CA GLN A 21 -8.54 2.84 16.20
C GLN A 21 -9.25 2.68 14.84
N ILE A 22 -8.48 2.24 13.84
CA ILE A 22 -9.00 2.01 12.48
C ILE A 22 -9.53 0.58 12.39
N ASN A 23 -10.80 0.45 12.00
CA ASN A 23 -11.37 -0.80 11.57
C ASN A 23 -11.79 -0.67 10.10
N ILE A 24 -11.25 -1.55 9.25
CA ILE A 24 -11.59 -1.57 7.84
C ILE A 24 -12.87 -2.37 7.66
N ASP A 25 -13.86 -1.77 7.01
CA ASP A 25 -15.15 -2.42 6.71
C ASP A 25 -14.91 -3.68 5.87
N LYS A 26 -15.63 -4.75 6.20
CA LYS A 26 -15.58 -6.02 5.47
C LYS A 26 -15.84 -5.84 3.97
N LYS A 27 -16.73 -4.92 3.59
CA LYS A 27 -16.99 -4.60 2.17
C LYS A 27 -15.75 -4.10 1.44
N ILE A 28 -14.91 -3.33 2.11
CA ILE A 28 -13.62 -2.85 1.55
C ILE A 28 -12.68 -4.05 1.38
N LEU A 29 -12.58 -4.90 2.40
CA LEU A 29 -11.73 -6.10 2.32
C LEU A 29 -12.18 -7.07 1.22
N ASP A 30 -13.49 -7.28 1.08
CA ASP A 30 -14.06 -8.14 0.02
C ASP A 30 -13.80 -7.54 -1.38
N LYS A 31 -13.87 -6.21 -1.52
CA LYS A 31 -13.49 -5.51 -2.77
C LYS A 31 -12.02 -5.71 -3.06
N LEU A 32 -11.13 -5.45 -2.11
CA LEU A 32 -9.69 -5.60 -2.28
C LEU A 32 -9.30 -7.05 -2.64
N ALA A 33 -9.99 -8.03 -2.06
CA ALA A 33 -9.80 -9.44 -2.42
C ALA A 33 -10.19 -9.74 -3.88
N LYS A 34 -11.21 -9.07 -4.42
CA LYS A 34 -11.57 -9.16 -5.84
C LYS A 34 -10.53 -8.47 -6.73
N ASP A 35 -10.11 -7.27 -6.34
CA ASP A 35 -9.12 -6.50 -7.09
C ASP A 35 -7.77 -7.25 -7.12
N ARG A 36 -7.40 -7.90 -6.02
CA ARG A 36 -6.20 -8.76 -5.95
C ARG A 36 -6.18 -9.86 -7.00
N ARG A 37 -7.33 -10.46 -7.34
CA ARG A 37 -7.41 -11.49 -8.38
C ARG A 37 -7.02 -10.98 -9.76
N VAL A 38 -7.25 -9.69 -10.03
CA VAL A 38 -6.80 -9.06 -11.29
C VAL A 38 -5.28 -9.01 -11.34
N VAL A 39 -4.65 -8.63 -10.22
CA VAL A 39 -3.19 -8.63 -10.08
C VAL A 39 -2.63 -10.05 -10.26
N GLU A 40 -3.24 -11.05 -9.65
CA GLU A 40 -2.80 -12.45 -9.77
C GLU A 40 -2.91 -12.98 -11.20
N LYS A 41 -3.94 -12.58 -11.94
CA LYS A 41 -4.04 -12.89 -13.38
C LYS A 41 -2.94 -12.21 -14.18
N ALA A 42 -2.66 -10.93 -13.89
CA ALA A 42 -1.61 -10.18 -14.57
C ALA A 42 -0.21 -10.75 -14.28
N LEU A 43 0.03 -11.28 -13.08
CA LEU A 43 1.29 -11.96 -12.74
C LEU A 43 1.55 -13.20 -13.60
N ASN A 44 0.49 -13.93 -13.93
CA ASN A 44 0.54 -15.15 -14.75
C ASN A 44 0.41 -14.87 -16.27
N SER A 45 0.25 -13.61 -16.67
CA SER A 45 0.18 -13.24 -18.10
C SER A 45 1.56 -13.01 -18.69
N GLU A 46 1.65 -13.06 -20.01
CA GLU A 46 2.86 -12.72 -20.74
C GLU A 46 3.05 -11.20 -20.88
N GLU A 47 2.03 -10.41 -20.62
CA GLU A 47 2.12 -8.96 -20.73
C GLU A 47 2.97 -8.35 -19.61
N PRO A 48 3.93 -7.48 -19.96
CA PRO A 48 4.75 -6.81 -18.96
C PRO A 48 3.95 -5.75 -18.22
N VAL A 49 3.85 -5.87 -16.90
CA VAL A 49 3.24 -4.88 -16.02
C VAL A 49 4.33 -4.27 -15.14
N TYR A 50 4.58 -2.97 -15.34
CA TYR A 50 5.66 -2.24 -14.69
C TYR A 50 5.62 -2.38 -13.16
N GLY A 51 6.72 -2.84 -12.60
CA GLY A 51 6.87 -2.99 -11.15
C GLY A 51 6.06 -4.13 -10.53
N LEU A 52 5.37 -4.93 -11.35
CA LEU A 52 4.65 -6.11 -10.92
C LEU A 52 5.41 -7.38 -11.31
N ASN A 53 5.54 -7.64 -12.61
CA ASN A 53 6.26 -8.80 -13.17
C ASN A 53 7.49 -8.39 -13.98
N THR A 54 7.92 -7.13 -13.87
CA THR A 54 9.15 -6.58 -14.44
C THR A 54 9.99 -5.90 -13.37
N GLY A 55 11.27 -5.67 -13.66
CA GLY A 55 12.12 -4.79 -12.87
C GLY A 55 11.65 -3.32 -12.93
N LEU A 56 12.38 -2.44 -12.26
CA LEU A 56 12.12 -1.01 -12.17
C LEU A 56 13.24 -0.21 -12.85
N GLY A 57 12.89 0.96 -13.39
CA GLY A 57 13.86 1.87 -14.01
C GLY A 57 14.60 1.21 -15.16
N GLY A 58 15.94 1.25 -15.13
CA GLY A 58 16.80 0.65 -16.15
C GLY A 58 16.64 -0.88 -16.32
N ASN A 59 16.02 -1.56 -15.35
CA ASN A 59 15.76 -3.00 -15.40
C ASN A 59 14.34 -3.34 -15.90
N LEU A 60 13.67 -2.42 -16.55
CA LEU A 60 12.30 -2.62 -17.08
C LEU A 60 12.22 -3.82 -18.03
N ALA A 61 13.23 -4.04 -18.85
CA ALA A 61 13.28 -5.16 -19.80
C ALA A 61 13.48 -6.52 -19.13
N HIS A 62 13.89 -6.54 -17.85
CA HIS A 62 14.08 -7.78 -17.11
C HIS A 62 12.75 -8.26 -16.54
N ARG A 63 12.27 -9.40 -17.04
CA ARG A 63 11.09 -10.08 -16.53
C ARG A 63 11.48 -10.87 -15.28
N LEU A 64 10.65 -10.75 -14.25
CA LEU A 64 10.84 -11.48 -12.99
C LEU A 64 10.10 -12.81 -13.06
N ASP A 65 10.76 -13.86 -12.60
CA ASP A 65 10.10 -15.15 -12.38
C ASP A 65 9.11 -15.05 -11.23
N ILE A 66 8.00 -15.80 -11.30
CA ILE A 66 6.95 -15.78 -10.27
C ILE A 66 7.52 -16.07 -8.88
N SER A 67 8.51 -16.97 -8.79
CA SER A 67 9.20 -17.29 -7.53
C SER A 67 10.00 -16.11 -6.95
N GLU A 68 10.45 -15.17 -7.79
CA GLU A 68 11.28 -14.03 -7.38
C GLU A 68 10.45 -12.78 -7.06
N ILE A 69 9.20 -12.70 -7.53
CA ILE A 69 8.36 -11.50 -7.40
C ILE A 69 8.16 -11.09 -5.95
N THR A 70 7.87 -12.03 -5.05
CA THR A 70 7.65 -11.72 -3.63
C THR A 70 8.89 -11.15 -2.98
N ASP A 71 10.04 -11.76 -3.21
CA ASP A 71 11.33 -11.30 -2.68
C ASP A 71 11.72 -9.95 -3.27
N PHE A 72 11.46 -9.74 -4.56
CA PHE A 72 11.67 -8.46 -5.21
C PHE A 72 10.84 -7.35 -4.54
N GLN A 73 9.54 -7.55 -4.33
CA GLN A 73 8.67 -6.57 -3.68
C GLN A 73 9.12 -6.27 -2.24
N ILE A 74 9.51 -7.28 -1.47
CA ILE A 74 10.05 -7.10 -0.11
C ILE A 74 11.35 -6.29 -0.14
N LYS A 75 12.27 -6.59 -1.05
CA LYS A 75 13.53 -5.86 -1.24
C LYS A 75 13.26 -4.39 -1.63
N GLN A 76 12.24 -4.12 -2.47
CA GLN A 76 11.85 -2.76 -2.84
C GLN A 76 11.39 -1.95 -1.62
N ILE A 77 10.62 -2.54 -0.72
CA ILE A 77 10.17 -1.89 0.51
C ILE A 77 11.35 -1.66 1.46
N LYS A 78 12.14 -2.70 1.72
CA LYS A 78 13.31 -2.63 2.61
C LYS A 78 14.35 -1.61 2.13
N GLY A 79 14.64 -1.57 0.83
CA GLY A 79 15.60 -0.64 0.25
C GLY A 79 15.18 0.83 0.32
N ARG A 80 13.88 1.09 0.52
CA ARG A 80 13.33 2.44 0.71
C ARG A 80 13.04 2.79 2.17
N ALA A 81 13.16 1.83 3.08
CA ALA A 81 12.98 2.03 4.52
C ALA A 81 14.24 2.66 5.16
N VAL A 82 14.66 3.79 4.60
CA VAL A 82 15.84 4.57 5.07
C VAL A 82 15.34 5.93 5.53
N ALA A 83 15.72 6.31 6.73
CA ALA A 83 15.46 7.63 7.28
C ALA A 83 16.69 8.13 8.03
N THR A 84 16.96 9.42 7.90
CA THR A 84 18.02 10.14 8.63
C THR A 84 17.45 11.41 9.23
N GLY A 85 18.04 11.89 10.30
CA GLY A 85 17.66 13.13 10.95
C GLY A 85 16.74 12.92 12.16
N LYS A 86 16.04 14.00 12.56
CA LYS A 86 15.15 14.00 13.72
C LYS A 86 13.89 13.15 13.46
N THR A 87 13.48 12.40 14.47
CA THR A 87 12.22 11.64 14.41
C THR A 87 11.02 12.56 14.23
N LEU A 88 10.05 12.11 13.42
CA LEU A 88 8.79 12.82 13.22
C LEU A 88 7.89 12.68 14.46
N ASP A 89 7.03 13.68 14.66
CA ASP A 89 6.01 13.62 15.69
C ASP A 89 5.01 12.48 15.42
N GLU A 90 4.46 11.92 16.50
CA GLU A 90 3.56 10.77 16.43
C GLU A 90 2.32 11.05 15.55
N ASN A 91 1.75 12.25 15.64
CA ASN A 91 0.61 12.64 14.80
C ASN A 91 0.96 12.70 13.31
N VAL A 92 2.19 13.14 12.99
CA VAL A 92 2.68 13.12 11.60
C VAL A 92 2.81 11.69 11.09
N CYS A 93 3.40 10.80 11.89
CA CYS A 93 3.52 9.39 11.55
C CYS A 93 2.14 8.73 11.36
N ARG A 94 1.18 9.02 12.23
CA ARG A 94 -0.21 8.57 12.10
C ARG A 94 -0.87 9.06 10.83
N GLY A 95 -0.68 10.34 10.51
CA GLY A 95 -1.20 10.93 9.28
C GLY A 95 -0.66 10.24 8.04
N LEU A 96 0.64 9.98 8.00
CA LEU A 96 1.29 9.26 6.91
C LEU A 96 0.72 7.83 6.74
N LEU A 97 0.60 7.08 7.84
CA LEU A 97 0.05 5.73 7.81
C LEU A 97 -1.43 5.72 7.40
N LEU A 98 -2.24 6.63 7.98
CA LEU A 98 -3.65 6.76 7.65
C LEU A 98 -3.87 7.10 6.17
N SER A 99 -3.07 8.02 5.61
CA SER A 99 -3.16 8.38 4.20
C SER A 99 -2.90 7.18 3.29
N ARG A 100 -1.93 6.32 3.65
CA ARG A 100 -1.64 5.08 2.90
C ARG A 100 -2.79 4.07 3.01
N ILE A 101 -3.38 3.91 4.20
CA ILE A 101 -4.54 3.02 4.40
C ILE A 101 -5.72 3.49 3.57
N VAL A 102 -6.06 4.79 3.62
CA VAL A 102 -7.16 5.38 2.84
C VAL A 102 -6.92 5.21 1.33
N SER A 103 -5.70 5.44 0.87
CA SER A 103 -5.34 5.25 -0.53
C SER A 103 -5.47 3.78 -0.95
N ALA A 104 -4.86 2.87 -0.19
CA ALA A 104 -4.88 1.43 -0.48
C ALA A 104 -6.29 0.82 -0.41
N SER A 105 -7.18 1.39 0.41
CA SER A 105 -8.58 0.92 0.53
C SER A 105 -9.44 1.15 -0.71
N LYS A 106 -8.95 1.95 -1.65
CA LYS A 106 -9.66 2.25 -2.91
C LYS A 106 -9.39 1.21 -4.00
N GLY A 107 -8.33 0.42 -3.86
CA GLY A 107 -7.87 -0.58 -4.84
C GLY A 107 -6.98 0.00 -5.89
#